data_5653be56d2ba12143710cb78aa426e76
#
_entry.id   5653be56d2ba12143710cb78aa426e76
#
_cell.length_a   1.000
_cell.length_b   1.000
_cell.length_c   1.000
_cell.angle_alpha   90.00
_cell.angle_beta   90.00
_cell.angle_gamma   90.00
#
_symmetry.space_group_name_H-M   'P 1'
#
loop_
_entity.id
_entity.type
_entity.pdbx_description
1 polymer ?
#
loop_
_entity_poly.entity_id
_entity_poly.type
_entity_poly.pdbx_seq_one_letter_code
_entity_poly.pdbx_strand_id
1 'polypeptide(L)'
;IELGRSFVTPAYQSSKAGAKAIFAMDNLWDGITSLIYKYPNVIYFFGKVTMYQSLDRISRDLILHYMWKHFGDKEGLVSPINPIMPESDAELMDLILKSDDVKEDYKMLKEAVRARKANIPPLVNSYLNVSPKMTMLGTAANELMPGIEDTAILICFNDMYEDKKERHIESYMRYKMSMMRKKYPLINPDMEAKIVNRWGAQIIKIKEGVKAKIEKQLQKRKGSKQ
;
A
#
# COMPACT_ATOMS: atom_id res chain seq x y z
N ILE A 1 3.79 -1.46 -11.36
CA ILE A 1 4.63 -0.26 -11.12
C ILE A 1 5.36 -0.46 -9.82
N GLU A 2 6.68 -0.22 -9.82
CA GLU A 2 7.46 -0.13 -8.60
C GLU A 2 7.37 1.29 -8.01
N LEU A 3 7.06 1.37 -6.71
CA LEU A 3 7.01 2.60 -5.92
C LEU A 3 8.37 2.79 -5.23
N GLY A 4 9.39 3.10 -6.02
CA GLY A 4 10.74 3.33 -5.51
C GLY A 4 10.99 4.79 -5.12
N ARG A 5 11.90 5.00 -4.14
CA ARG A 5 12.40 6.31 -3.72
C ARG A 5 11.32 7.32 -3.30
N SER A 6 10.23 6.81 -2.73
CA SER A 6 9.13 7.66 -2.24
C SER A 6 9.53 8.27 -0.89
N PHE A 7 9.50 9.57 -0.79
CA PHE A 7 9.75 10.28 0.48
C PHE A 7 8.94 11.57 0.54
N VAL A 8 8.65 12.01 1.76
CA VAL A 8 8.09 13.32 2.03
C VAL A 8 9.24 14.26 2.37
N THR A 9 9.29 15.40 1.71
CA THR A 9 10.31 16.43 1.96
C THR A 9 10.34 16.82 3.45
N PRO A 10 11.51 16.95 4.09
CA PRO A 10 11.60 17.22 5.53
C PRO A 10 10.77 18.40 6.03
N ALA A 11 10.58 19.42 5.21
CA ALA A 11 9.72 20.58 5.52
C ALA A 11 8.24 20.20 5.76
N TYR A 12 7.80 19.02 5.28
CA TYR A 12 6.43 18.51 5.39
C TYR A 12 6.32 17.27 6.29
N GLN A 13 7.42 16.83 6.93
CA GLN A 13 7.43 15.62 7.77
C GLN A 13 7.10 15.88 9.25
N SER A 14 7.17 17.10 9.71
CA SER A 14 7.09 17.39 11.15
C SER A 14 5.79 18.10 11.54
N SER A 15 5.49 18.08 12.83
CA SER A 15 4.44 18.90 13.44
C SER A 15 4.58 20.40 13.14
N LYS A 16 5.79 20.86 12.77
CA LYS A 16 6.08 22.23 12.35
C LYS A 16 5.41 22.59 11.02
N ALA A 17 5.10 21.62 10.17
CA ALA A 17 4.39 21.84 8.91
C ALA A 17 2.86 21.94 9.08
N GLY A 18 2.35 21.75 10.29
CA GLY A 18 0.91 21.86 10.61
C GLY A 18 0.06 20.92 9.76
N ALA A 19 -1.11 21.39 9.30
CA ALA A 19 -2.05 20.60 8.51
C ALA A 19 -1.45 20.03 7.21
N LYS A 20 -0.42 20.65 6.64
CA LYS A 20 0.22 20.16 5.41
C LYS A 20 0.93 18.82 5.60
N ALA A 21 1.49 18.57 6.79
CA ALA A 21 2.15 17.29 7.09
C ALA A 21 1.15 16.13 7.14
N ILE A 22 -0.05 16.37 7.63
CA ILE A 22 -1.11 15.36 7.76
C ILE A 22 -1.51 14.82 6.39
N PHE A 23 -1.57 15.69 5.39
CA PHE A 23 -2.00 15.34 4.03
C PHE A 23 -0.86 14.94 3.08
N ALA A 24 0.41 14.98 3.53
CA ALA A 24 1.53 14.72 2.63
C ALA A 24 1.50 13.29 2.04
N MET A 25 1.19 12.29 2.86
CA MET A 25 1.07 10.90 2.41
C MET A 25 -0.16 10.68 1.52
N ASP A 26 -1.27 11.33 1.82
CA ASP A 26 -2.48 11.25 0.99
C ASP A 26 -2.23 11.85 -0.40
N ASN A 27 -1.55 12.99 -0.47
CA ASN A 27 -1.17 13.60 -1.76
C ASN A 27 -0.23 12.70 -2.57
N LEU A 28 0.63 11.93 -1.90
CA LEU A 28 1.47 10.94 -2.58
C LEU A 28 0.61 9.85 -3.23
N TRP A 29 -0.38 9.34 -2.51
CA TRP A 29 -1.34 8.37 -3.06
C TRP A 29 -2.19 8.94 -4.18
N ASP A 30 -2.60 10.20 -4.13
CA ASP A 30 -3.29 10.89 -5.24
C ASP A 30 -2.42 10.88 -6.50
N GLY A 31 -1.12 11.18 -6.36
CA GLY A 31 -0.16 11.11 -7.45
C GLY A 31 -0.01 9.70 -8.04
N ILE A 32 0.12 8.68 -7.19
CA ILE A 32 0.22 7.27 -7.59
C ILE A 32 -1.05 6.84 -8.33
N THR A 33 -2.21 7.18 -7.81
CA THR A 33 -3.49 6.83 -8.42
C THR A 33 -3.65 7.47 -9.81
N SER A 34 -3.08 8.66 -10.03
CA SER A 34 -3.08 9.30 -11.36
C SER A 34 -2.40 8.43 -12.44
N LEU A 35 -1.39 7.64 -12.07
CA LEU A 35 -0.71 6.73 -13.00
C LEU A 35 -1.61 5.59 -13.47
N ILE A 36 -2.55 5.15 -12.63
CA ILE A 36 -3.52 4.11 -12.97
C ILE A 36 -4.42 4.54 -14.12
N TYR A 37 -4.79 5.83 -14.13
CA TYR A 37 -5.58 6.41 -15.21
C TYR A 37 -4.79 6.58 -16.50
N LYS A 38 -3.53 6.99 -16.36
CA LYS A 38 -2.64 7.14 -17.51
C LYS A 38 -2.27 5.80 -18.13
N TYR A 39 -2.15 4.75 -17.30
CA TYR A 39 -1.75 3.41 -17.69
C TYR A 39 -2.81 2.38 -17.25
N PRO A 40 -3.91 2.20 -18.00
CA PRO A 40 -5.03 1.34 -17.59
C PRO A 40 -4.65 -0.13 -17.35
N ASN A 41 -3.57 -0.61 -17.98
CA ASN A 41 -3.07 -1.98 -17.83
C ASN A 41 -2.31 -2.21 -16.52
N VAL A 42 -1.99 -1.15 -15.78
CA VAL A 42 -1.34 -1.24 -14.48
C VAL A 42 -2.39 -1.49 -13.42
N ILE A 43 -2.25 -2.63 -12.72
CA ILE A 43 -3.14 -3.00 -11.62
C ILE A 43 -2.39 -3.32 -10.33
N TYR A 44 -1.07 -3.54 -10.40
CA TYR A 44 -0.25 -3.82 -9.24
C TYR A 44 0.73 -2.70 -8.97
N PHE A 45 0.86 -2.39 -7.68
CA PHE A 45 1.93 -1.57 -7.12
C PHE A 45 2.83 -2.44 -6.26
N PHE A 46 4.10 -2.44 -6.58
CA PHE A 46 5.15 -3.04 -5.77
C PHE A 46 5.89 -1.92 -5.05
N GLY A 47 6.03 -2.04 -3.75
CA GLY A 47 6.76 -1.08 -2.93
C GLY A 47 7.58 -1.76 -1.87
N LYS A 48 8.49 -1.00 -1.25
CA LYS A 48 9.27 -1.44 -0.10
C LYS A 48 9.01 -0.52 1.07
N VAL A 49 8.87 -1.11 2.24
CA VAL A 49 8.83 -0.39 3.50
C VAL A 49 10.16 -0.60 4.20
N THR A 50 10.82 0.49 4.47
CA THR A 50 12.10 0.48 5.16
C THR A 50 11.91 0.59 6.67
N MET A 51 12.51 -0.32 7.41
CA MET A 51 12.64 -0.26 8.86
C MET A 51 14.11 -0.12 9.24
N TYR A 52 14.37 0.76 10.20
CA TYR A 52 15.72 1.01 10.69
C TYR A 52 16.01 0.14 11.91
N GLN A 53 17.24 -0.31 12.07
CA GLN A 53 17.67 -1.07 13.26
C GLN A 53 17.55 -0.27 14.57
N SER A 54 17.37 1.05 14.50
CA SER A 54 17.05 1.89 15.66
C SER A 54 15.62 1.70 16.18
N LEU A 55 14.73 1.06 15.41
CA LEU A 55 13.41 0.68 15.89
C LEU A 55 13.56 -0.40 16.97
N ASP A 56 12.80 -0.25 18.07
CA ASP A 56 12.77 -1.27 19.11
C ASP A 56 12.53 -2.66 18.53
N ARG A 57 13.43 -3.60 18.82
CA ARG A 57 13.48 -4.91 18.16
C ARG A 57 12.20 -5.70 18.31
N ILE A 58 11.64 -5.75 19.51
CA ILE A 58 10.40 -6.49 19.75
C ILE A 58 9.22 -5.80 19.01
N SER A 59 9.20 -4.47 18.98
CA SER A 59 8.21 -3.73 18.18
C SER A 59 8.33 -4.03 16.70
N ARG A 60 9.57 -4.11 16.16
CA ARG A 60 9.82 -4.52 14.79
C ARG A 60 9.29 -5.93 14.52
N ASP A 61 9.63 -6.87 15.38
CA ASP A 61 9.24 -8.27 15.23
C ASP A 61 7.71 -8.44 15.30
N LEU A 62 7.04 -7.73 16.21
CA LEU A 62 5.57 -7.70 16.27
C LEU A 62 4.94 -7.15 14.98
N ILE A 63 5.54 -6.09 14.39
CA ILE A 63 5.06 -5.54 13.12
C ILE A 63 5.22 -6.57 12.01
N LEU A 64 6.38 -7.22 11.90
CA LEU A 64 6.64 -8.23 10.88
C LEU A 64 5.74 -9.46 11.06
N HIS A 65 5.56 -9.92 12.30
CA HIS A 65 4.70 -11.04 12.63
C HIS A 65 3.23 -10.76 12.26
N TYR A 66 2.71 -9.58 12.63
CA TYR A 66 1.39 -9.12 12.23
C TYR A 66 1.23 -9.10 10.71
N MET A 67 2.20 -8.50 10.01
CA MET A 67 2.14 -8.41 8.55
C MET A 67 2.20 -9.79 7.89
N TRP A 68 3.01 -10.70 8.39
CA TRP A 68 3.10 -12.05 7.87
C TRP A 68 1.85 -12.88 8.15
N LYS A 69 1.31 -12.80 9.36
CA LYS A 69 0.09 -13.50 9.77
C LYS A 69 -1.10 -13.15 8.87
N HIS A 70 -1.32 -11.87 8.65
CA HIS A 70 -2.52 -11.39 7.95
C HIS A 70 -2.33 -11.19 6.44
N PHE A 71 -1.10 -10.93 6.00
CA PHE A 71 -0.81 -10.51 4.63
C PHE A 71 0.34 -11.27 3.97
N GLY A 72 0.89 -12.30 4.61
CA GLY A 72 2.00 -13.09 4.08
C GLY A 72 1.68 -13.70 2.71
N ASP A 73 2.68 -13.77 1.84
CA ASP A 73 2.58 -14.35 0.50
C ASP A 73 2.36 -15.87 0.57
N LYS A 74 1.10 -16.28 0.51
CA LYS A 74 0.69 -17.69 0.50
C LYS A 74 0.93 -18.37 -0.85
N GLU A 75 1.22 -17.59 -1.89
CA GLU A 75 1.41 -18.11 -3.24
C GLU A 75 2.88 -18.30 -3.62
N GLY A 76 3.81 -17.81 -2.79
CA GLY A 76 5.24 -17.89 -3.05
C GLY A 76 5.64 -17.11 -4.30
N LEU A 77 5.08 -15.91 -4.50
CA LEU A 77 5.33 -15.09 -5.67
C LEU A 77 6.78 -14.63 -5.75
N VAL A 78 7.33 -14.26 -4.60
CA VAL A 78 8.72 -13.77 -4.45
C VAL A 78 9.29 -14.28 -3.14
N SER A 79 10.57 -14.60 -3.14
CA SER A 79 11.33 -14.93 -1.93
C SER A 79 12.55 -14.02 -1.83
N PRO A 80 12.81 -13.42 -0.66
CA PRO A 80 14.04 -12.65 -0.45
C PRO A 80 15.26 -13.57 -0.55
N ILE A 81 16.34 -13.06 -1.15
CA ILE A 81 17.62 -13.81 -1.25
C ILE A 81 18.24 -13.96 0.13
N ASN A 82 18.27 -12.88 0.91
CA ASN A 82 18.77 -12.85 2.29
C ASN A 82 17.62 -12.49 3.25
N PRO A 83 16.75 -13.47 3.59
CA PRO A 83 15.58 -13.20 4.41
C PRO A 83 15.95 -12.80 5.84
N ILE A 84 15.24 -11.85 6.38
CA ILE A 84 15.24 -11.51 7.79
C ILE A 84 13.93 -12.03 8.40
N MET A 85 14.07 -12.85 9.42
CA MET A 85 12.93 -13.34 10.20
C MET A 85 12.85 -12.61 11.55
N PRO A 86 11.66 -12.54 12.17
CA PRO A 86 11.57 -12.14 13.56
C PRO A 86 12.46 -13.01 14.44
N GLU A 87 13.14 -12.38 15.39
CA GLU A 87 14.03 -13.06 16.34
C GLU A 87 13.32 -13.34 17.68
N SER A 88 12.20 -12.65 17.91
CA SER A 88 11.34 -12.87 19.08
C SER A 88 10.54 -14.15 18.92
N ASP A 89 10.20 -14.76 20.07
CA ASP A 89 9.44 -15.99 20.14
C ASP A 89 8.06 -15.82 19.45
N ALA A 90 7.79 -16.68 18.46
CA ALA A 90 6.56 -16.65 17.69
C ALA A 90 5.32 -16.95 18.54
N GLU A 91 5.40 -17.89 19.49
CA GLU A 91 4.28 -18.23 20.38
C GLU A 91 3.91 -17.04 21.27
N LEU A 92 4.92 -16.30 21.75
CA LEU A 92 4.69 -15.10 22.54
C LEU A 92 4.04 -13.98 21.70
N MET A 93 4.43 -13.85 20.44
CA MET A 93 3.80 -12.89 19.52
C MET A 93 2.36 -13.27 19.20
N ASP A 94 2.05 -14.56 19.06
CA ASP A 94 0.69 -15.08 18.86
C ASP A 94 -0.20 -14.85 20.10
N LEU A 95 0.36 -14.88 21.30
CA LEU A 95 -0.40 -14.51 22.51
C LEU A 95 -0.79 -13.03 22.55
N ILE A 96 0.00 -12.16 21.94
CA ILE A 96 -0.29 -10.73 21.83
C ILE A 96 -1.27 -10.48 20.67
N LEU A 97 -1.01 -11.05 19.51
CA LEU A 97 -1.79 -10.92 18.28
C LEU A 97 -2.68 -12.17 18.10
N LYS A 98 -3.62 -12.33 19.00
CA LYS A 98 -4.41 -13.56 19.16
C LYS A 98 -5.69 -13.61 18.32
N SER A 99 -6.08 -12.53 17.66
CA SER A 99 -7.29 -12.46 16.85
C SER A 99 -7.01 -12.88 15.41
N ASP A 100 -7.99 -13.51 14.74
CA ASP A 100 -7.96 -13.69 13.29
C ASP A 100 -8.49 -12.46 12.54
N ASP A 101 -9.06 -11.49 13.25
CA ASP A 101 -9.50 -10.24 12.67
C ASP A 101 -8.34 -9.23 12.55
N VAL A 102 -8.11 -8.78 11.32
CA VAL A 102 -7.05 -7.83 10.96
C VAL A 102 -7.12 -6.54 11.78
N LYS A 103 -8.33 -6.02 12.05
CA LYS A 103 -8.50 -4.74 12.75
C LYS A 103 -8.28 -4.88 14.25
N GLU A 104 -8.73 -5.99 14.83
CA GLU A 104 -8.51 -6.29 16.24
C GLU A 104 -7.03 -6.48 16.53
N ASP A 105 -6.35 -7.33 15.78
CA ASP A 105 -4.90 -7.53 15.91
C ASP A 105 -4.12 -6.24 15.64
N TYR A 106 -4.58 -5.41 14.70
CA TYR A 106 -3.94 -4.10 14.47
C TYR A 106 -4.08 -3.16 15.68
N LYS A 107 -5.19 -3.21 16.38
CA LYS A 107 -5.35 -2.46 17.64
C LYS A 107 -4.38 -2.95 18.69
N MET A 108 -4.29 -4.27 18.89
CA MET A 108 -3.36 -4.90 19.83
C MET A 108 -1.90 -4.60 19.48
N LEU A 109 -1.54 -4.67 18.20
CA LEU A 109 -0.22 -4.28 17.70
C LEU A 109 0.12 -2.83 18.10
N LYS A 110 -0.79 -1.89 17.86
CA LYS A 110 -0.58 -0.47 18.23
C LYS A 110 -0.37 -0.27 19.72
N GLU A 111 -1.14 -0.97 20.54
CA GLU A 111 -1.03 -0.91 22.00
C GLU A 111 0.31 -1.49 22.47
N ALA A 112 0.69 -2.65 21.98
CA ALA A 112 1.96 -3.31 22.31
C ALA A 112 3.18 -2.48 21.91
N VAL A 113 3.19 -1.93 20.70
CA VAL A 113 4.28 -1.07 20.20
C VAL A 113 4.37 0.24 21.02
N ARG A 114 3.24 0.85 21.36
CA ARG A 114 3.20 2.05 22.20
C ARG A 114 3.68 1.79 23.62
N ALA A 115 3.30 0.67 24.22
CA ALA A 115 3.78 0.28 25.56
C ALA A 115 5.31 0.20 25.62
N ARG A 116 5.96 -0.08 24.51
CA ARG A 116 7.41 -0.08 24.33
C ARG A 116 8.01 1.29 23.95
N LYS A 117 7.21 2.36 24.00
CA LYS A 117 7.58 3.73 23.61
C LYS A 117 8.05 3.84 22.14
N ALA A 118 7.61 2.92 21.30
CA ALA A 118 7.85 2.93 19.86
C ALA A 118 6.59 3.32 19.09
N ASN A 119 6.73 3.51 17.79
CA ASN A 119 5.61 3.78 16.89
C ASN A 119 5.72 2.89 15.65
N ILE A 120 4.60 2.48 15.11
CA ILE A 120 4.56 1.85 13.79
C ILE A 120 5.05 2.87 12.76
N PRO A 121 6.03 2.54 11.91
CA PRO A 121 6.52 3.47 10.90
C PRO A 121 5.38 4.01 10.03
N PRO A 122 5.36 5.33 9.73
CA PRO A 122 4.25 5.94 8.99
C PRO A 122 3.96 5.28 7.65
N LEU A 123 4.98 4.82 6.95
CA LEU A 123 4.81 4.16 5.65
C LEU A 123 4.18 2.77 5.81
N VAL A 124 4.56 1.98 6.83
CA VAL A 124 3.88 0.70 7.17
C VAL A 124 2.40 0.97 7.42
N ASN A 125 2.12 1.95 8.28
CA ASN A 125 0.75 2.33 8.61
C ASN A 125 -0.04 2.77 7.38
N SER A 126 0.59 3.49 6.45
CA SER A 126 -0.03 3.91 5.19
C SER A 126 -0.45 2.71 4.34
N TYR A 127 0.43 1.73 4.15
CA TYR A 127 0.12 0.53 3.37
C TYR A 127 -1.00 -0.30 4.00
N LEU A 128 -0.97 -0.50 5.33
CA LEU A 128 -2.01 -1.23 6.07
C LEU A 128 -3.40 -0.59 5.92
N ASN A 129 -3.46 0.72 5.71
CA ASN A 129 -4.70 1.48 5.56
C ASN A 129 -5.16 1.66 4.10
N VAL A 130 -4.46 1.11 3.13
CA VAL A 130 -4.81 1.26 1.71
C VAL A 130 -5.60 0.06 1.19
N SER A 131 -5.25 -1.15 1.60
CA SER A 131 -5.88 -2.37 1.09
C SER A 131 -6.03 -3.43 2.18
N PRO A 132 -7.18 -4.10 2.24
CA PRO A 132 -7.37 -5.26 3.11
C PRO A 132 -6.68 -6.53 2.58
N LYS A 133 -6.15 -6.49 1.35
CA LYS A 133 -5.55 -7.63 0.65
C LYS A 133 -4.19 -7.28 0.06
N MET A 134 -3.41 -6.46 0.77
CA MET A 134 -2.02 -6.33 0.39
C MET A 134 -1.29 -7.66 0.59
N THR A 135 -0.19 -7.87 -0.11
CA THR A 135 0.65 -9.06 0.07
C THR A 135 2.03 -8.64 0.57
N MET A 136 2.45 -9.18 1.70
CA MET A 136 3.81 -9.08 2.20
C MET A 136 4.66 -10.18 1.58
N LEU A 137 5.68 -9.79 0.83
CA LEU A 137 6.53 -10.71 0.07
C LEU A 137 7.81 -11.15 0.84
N GLY A 138 7.97 -10.64 2.05
CA GLY A 138 9.11 -10.92 2.92
C GLY A 138 9.99 -9.70 3.20
N THR A 139 10.93 -9.88 4.10
CA THR A 139 11.87 -8.84 4.56
C THR A 139 13.30 -9.29 4.31
N ALA A 140 14.15 -8.38 3.87
CA ALA A 140 15.58 -8.62 3.64
C ALA A 140 16.44 -7.47 4.16
N ALA A 141 17.68 -7.77 4.50
CA ALA A 141 18.68 -6.75 4.75
C ALA A 141 18.98 -5.98 3.46
N ASN A 142 19.13 -4.67 3.58
CA ASN A 142 19.55 -3.85 2.45
C ASN A 142 21.09 -3.81 2.40
N GLU A 143 21.68 -4.54 1.47
CA GLU A 143 23.14 -4.65 1.31
C GLU A 143 23.80 -3.32 0.93
N LEU A 144 23.07 -2.42 0.25
CA LEU A 144 23.57 -1.12 -0.17
C LEU A 144 23.51 -0.07 0.94
N MET A 145 22.68 -0.33 1.96
CA MET A 145 22.48 0.60 3.09
C MET A 145 22.47 -0.20 4.40
N PRO A 146 23.65 -0.45 4.99
CA PRO A 146 23.76 -1.19 6.25
C PRO A 146 22.89 -0.60 7.36
N GLY A 147 22.28 -1.46 8.16
CA GLY A 147 21.39 -1.03 9.25
C GLY A 147 19.95 -0.78 8.83
N ILE A 148 19.61 -1.14 7.60
CA ILE A 148 18.26 -1.01 7.03
C ILE A 148 17.72 -2.38 6.63
N GLU A 149 16.45 -2.59 6.93
CA GLU A 149 15.67 -3.73 6.53
C GLU A 149 14.52 -3.28 5.61
N ASP A 150 14.41 -3.89 4.44
CA ASP A 150 13.36 -3.60 3.49
C ASP A 150 12.34 -4.73 3.46
N THR A 151 11.09 -4.41 3.74
CA THR A 151 9.94 -5.32 3.59
C THR A 151 9.23 -5.04 2.28
N ALA A 152 9.17 -6.03 1.40
CA ALA A 152 8.53 -5.91 0.12
C ALA A 152 7.01 -6.11 0.23
N ILE A 153 6.24 -5.25 -0.42
CA ILE A 153 4.77 -5.21 -0.38
C ILE A 153 4.23 -5.10 -1.79
N LEU A 154 3.21 -5.91 -2.08
CA LEU A 154 2.44 -5.85 -3.31
C LEU A 154 1.00 -5.43 -3.00
N ILE A 155 0.48 -4.46 -3.74
CA ILE A 155 -0.92 -4.02 -3.65
C ILE A 155 -1.57 -4.15 -5.02
N CYS A 156 -2.72 -4.81 -5.06
CA CYS A 156 -3.61 -4.76 -6.21
C CYS A 156 -4.56 -3.58 -6.07
N PHE A 157 -4.63 -2.70 -7.07
CA PHE A 157 -5.55 -1.57 -7.08
C PHE A 157 -7.01 -1.99 -6.89
N ASN A 158 -7.41 -3.09 -7.51
CA ASN A 158 -8.79 -3.56 -7.43
C ASN A 158 -9.18 -3.99 -6.01
N ASP A 159 -8.20 -4.35 -5.19
CA ASP A 159 -8.41 -4.82 -3.81
C ASP A 159 -8.20 -3.70 -2.77
N MET A 160 -7.96 -2.46 -3.18
CA MET A 160 -7.92 -1.30 -2.28
C MET A 160 -9.31 -1.06 -1.66
N TYR A 161 -9.34 -0.47 -0.47
CA TYR A 161 -10.58 -0.01 0.15
C TYR A 161 -11.33 0.94 -0.77
N GLU A 162 -12.67 0.79 -0.84
CA GLU A 162 -13.48 1.55 -1.78
C GLU A 162 -13.42 3.06 -1.51
N ASP A 163 -13.52 3.46 -0.25
CA ASP A 163 -13.37 4.86 0.17
C ASP A 163 -12.02 5.47 -0.26
N LYS A 164 -10.95 4.67 -0.28
CA LYS A 164 -9.64 5.10 -0.76
C LYS A 164 -9.60 5.23 -2.29
N LYS A 165 -10.17 4.26 -2.98
CA LYS A 165 -10.29 4.33 -4.45
C LYS A 165 -11.10 5.56 -4.88
N GLU A 166 -12.28 5.72 -4.31
CA GLU A 166 -13.18 6.84 -4.63
C GLU A 166 -12.50 8.19 -4.37
N ARG A 167 -11.90 8.36 -3.19
CA ARG A 167 -11.22 9.60 -2.82
C ARG A 167 -10.08 9.94 -3.79
N HIS A 168 -9.20 9.00 -4.08
CA HIS A 168 -8.05 9.25 -4.95
C HIS A 168 -8.46 9.39 -6.41
N ILE A 169 -9.49 8.63 -6.85
CA ILE A 169 -10.11 8.78 -8.15
C ILE A 169 -10.70 10.19 -8.29
N GLU A 170 -11.49 10.59 -7.33
CA GLU A 170 -12.17 11.89 -7.35
C GLU A 170 -11.17 13.05 -7.39
N SER A 171 -10.11 12.99 -6.60
CA SER A 171 -9.02 13.97 -6.60
C SER A 171 -8.40 14.13 -7.99
N TYR A 172 -8.05 13.02 -8.64
CA TYR A 172 -7.51 13.03 -10.00
C TYR A 172 -8.51 13.57 -11.00
N MET A 173 -9.76 13.15 -10.92
CA MET A 173 -10.80 13.60 -11.85
C MET A 173 -11.10 15.10 -11.71
N ARG A 174 -11.18 15.61 -10.50
CA ARG A 174 -11.30 17.06 -10.25
C ARG A 174 -10.14 17.83 -10.89
N TYR A 175 -8.92 17.35 -10.71
CA TYR A 175 -7.75 17.95 -11.36
C TYR A 175 -7.88 17.96 -12.89
N LYS A 176 -8.22 16.83 -13.50
CA LYS A 176 -8.42 16.72 -14.94
C LYS A 176 -9.52 17.64 -15.45
N MET A 177 -10.64 17.71 -14.74
CA MET A 177 -11.75 18.59 -15.11
C MET A 177 -11.37 20.06 -15.00
N SER A 178 -10.59 20.45 -13.98
CA SER A 178 -10.08 21.81 -13.87
C SER A 178 -9.21 22.22 -15.06
N MET A 179 -8.38 21.30 -15.55
CA MET A 179 -7.58 21.52 -16.76
C MET A 179 -8.43 21.61 -18.02
N MET A 180 -9.47 20.76 -18.13
CA MET A 180 -10.38 20.77 -19.27
C MET A 180 -11.21 22.06 -19.32
N ARG A 181 -11.70 22.56 -18.19
CA ARG A 181 -12.41 23.84 -18.11
C ARG A 181 -11.54 25.01 -18.60
N LYS A 182 -10.26 25.02 -18.22
CA LYS A 182 -9.32 26.05 -18.72
C LYS A 182 -9.18 26.00 -20.24
N LYS A 183 -9.19 24.80 -20.82
CA LYS A 183 -9.05 24.60 -22.27
C LYS A 183 -10.38 24.77 -23.03
N TYR A 184 -11.48 24.36 -22.40
CA TYR A 184 -12.82 24.35 -22.98
C TYR A 184 -13.84 25.01 -22.04
N PRO A 185 -13.96 26.36 -22.03
CA PRO A 185 -14.81 27.10 -21.09
C PRO A 185 -16.31 26.77 -21.16
N LEU A 186 -16.76 26.14 -22.24
CA LEU A 186 -18.18 25.80 -22.46
C LEU A 186 -18.61 24.49 -21.78
N ILE A 187 -17.71 23.78 -21.12
CA ILE A 187 -18.07 22.57 -20.35
C ILE A 187 -18.88 22.99 -19.12
N ASN A 188 -20.15 22.62 -19.10
CA ASN A 188 -21.02 22.83 -17.96
C ASN A 188 -20.90 21.66 -16.91
N PRO A 189 -21.43 21.87 -15.68
CA PRO A 189 -21.35 20.84 -14.61
C PRO A 189 -21.99 19.50 -14.99
N ASP A 190 -23.09 19.49 -15.76
CA ASP A 190 -23.76 18.24 -16.14
C ASP A 190 -22.96 17.43 -17.16
N MET A 191 -22.31 18.12 -18.11
CA MET A 191 -21.36 17.48 -19.03
C MET A 191 -20.16 16.91 -18.27
N GLU A 192 -19.66 17.65 -17.29
CA GLU A 192 -18.58 17.23 -16.43
C GLU A 192 -18.91 15.93 -15.70
N ALA A 193 -20.04 15.88 -15.02
CA ALA A 193 -20.49 14.69 -14.29
C ALA A 193 -20.62 13.46 -15.21
N LYS A 194 -21.19 13.62 -16.41
CA LYS A 194 -21.29 12.54 -17.40
C LYS A 194 -19.94 12.03 -17.87
N ILE A 195 -18.97 12.91 -18.09
CA ILE A 195 -17.61 12.55 -18.50
C ILE A 195 -16.92 11.77 -17.37
N VAL A 196 -16.98 12.26 -16.13
CA VAL A 196 -16.38 11.64 -14.95
C VAL A 196 -16.92 10.22 -14.74
N ASN A 197 -18.24 10.06 -14.73
CA ASN A 197 -18.87 8.77 -14.53
C ASN A 197 -18.53 7.77 -15.65
N ARG A 198 -18.53 8.20 -16.90
CA ARG A 198 -18.18 7.34 -18.04
C ARG A 198 -16.72 6.86 -17.98
N TRP A 199 -15.81 7.76 -17.65
CA TRP A 199 -14.38 7.41 -17.54
C TRP A 199 -14.10 6.49 -16.37
N GLY A 200 -14.67 6.77 -15.19
CA GLY A 200 -14.54 5.92 -14.02
C GLY A 200 -14.99 4.49 -14.30
N ALA A 201 -16.19 4.31 -14.84
CA ALA A 201 -16.73 3.01 -15.20
C ALA A 201 -15.88 2.28 -16.25
N GLN A 202 -15.37 3.00 -17.25
CA GLN A 202 -14.50 2.40 -18.28
C GLN A 202 -13.16 1.90 -17.70
N ILE A 203 -12.56 2.64 -16.78
CA ILE A 203 -11.29 2.25 -16.16
C ILE A 203 -11.48 1.03 -15.26
N ILE A 204 -12.55 0.99 -14.46
CA ILE A 204 -12.88 -0.16 -13.61
C ILE A 204 -13.02 -1.41 -14.49
N LYS A 205 -13.80 -1.34 -15.57
CA LYS A 205 -14.00 -2.47 -16.49
C LYS A 205 -12.69 -2.98 -17.13
N ILE A 206 -11.80 -2.07 -17.53
CA ILE A 206 -10.50 -2.45 -18.09
C ILE A 206 -9.67 -3.20 -17.04
N LYS A 207 -9.63 -2.70 -15.80
CA LYS A 207 -8.85 -3.30 -14.72
C LYS A 207 -9.35 -4.68 -14.31
N GLU A 208 -10.66 -4.87 -14.24
CA GLU A 208 -11.25 -6.19 -14.00
C GLU A 208 -10.85 -7.19 -15.09
N GLY A 209 -10.90 -6.77 -16.35
CA GLY A 209 -10.47 -7.60 -17.47
C GLY A 209 -8.97 -7.95 -17.43
N VAL A 210 -8.11 -7.04 -17.00
CA VAL A 210 -6.67 -7.29 -16.85
C VAL A 210 -6.41 -8.24 -15.69
N LYS A 211 -7.07 -8.04 -14.53
CA LYS A 211 -6.96 -8.93 -13.36
C LYS A 211 -7.33 -10.37 -13.73
N ALA A 212 -8.49 -10.57 -14.37
CA ALA A 212 -8.93 -11.89 -14.80
C ALA A 212 -7.95 -12.60 -15.77
N LYS A 213 -7.29 -11.85 -16.67
CA LYS A 213 -6.26 -12.40 -17.56
C LYS A 213 -5.03 -12.86 -16.79
N ILE A 214 -4.58 -12.08 -15.82
CA ILE A 214 -3.40 -12.42 -15.00
C ILE A 214 -3.70 -13.65 -14.14
N GLU A 215 -4.83 -13.70 -13.45
CA GLU A 215 -5.26 -14.86 -12.65
C GLU A 215 -5.30 -16.14 -13.49
N LYS A 216 -5.86 -16.07 -14.70
CA LYS A 216 -5.88 -17.20 -15.64
C LYS A 216 -4.47 -17.67 -16.04
N GLN A 217 -3.53 -16.74 -16.24
CA GLN A 217 -2.13 -17.09 -16.54
C GLN A 217 -1.42 -17.73 -15.35
N LEU A 218 -1.64 -17.23 -14.13
CA LEU A 218 -1.08 -17.81 -12.91
C LEU A 218 -1.60 -19.22 -12.66
N GLN A 219 -2.89 -19.47 -12.86
CA GLN A 219 -3.47 -20.80 -12.74
C GLN A 219 -2.87 -21.80 -13.75
N LYS A 220 -2.67 -21.38 -15.02
CA LYS A 220 -2.01 -22.22 -16.02
C LYS A 220 -0.57 -22.60 -15.64
N ARG A 221 0.20 -21.67 -15.04
CA ARG A 221 1.56 -21.94 -14.58
C ARG A 221 1.61 -22.89 -13.39
N LYS A 222 0.61 -22.86 -12.49
CA LYS A 222 0.50 -23.82 -11.37
C LYS A 222 0.18 -25.22 -11.87
N GLY A 223 -0.73 -25.37 -12.83
CA GLY A 223 -1.09 -26.66 -13.41
C GLY A 223 -0.01 -27.32 -14.28
N SER A 224 0.99 -26.56 -14.75
CA SER A 224 2.12 -27.11 -15.53
C SER A 224 3.34 -27.49 -14.68
N LYS A 225 3.29 -27.32 -13.35
CA LYS A 225 4.36 -27.71 -12.41
C LYS A 225 3.99 -28.97 -11.61
N GLN A 226 2.84 -29.57 -11.85
CA GLN A 226 2.44 -30.92 -11.44
C GLN A 226 2.70 -31.91 -12.58
#